data_37182e8786d30ee124e3bcbca4b0142a
#
_entry.id   37182e8786d30ee124e3bcbca4b0142a
#
_cell.length_a   1.000
_cell.length_b   1.000
_cell.length_c   1.000
_cell.angle_alpha   90.00
_cell.angle_beta   90.00
_cell.angle_gamma   90.00
#
_symmetry.space_group_name_H-M   'P 1'
#
loop_
_entity.id
_entity.type
_entity.pdbx_description
1 polymer ?
#
loop_
_entity_poly.entity_id
_entity_poly.type
_entity_poly.pdbx_seq_one_letter_code
_entity_poly.pdbx_strand_id
1 'polypeptide(L)'
;FTIKPVTISRKRIEDLENHLMLFYTGIARTSSDVAKTFVTKIAQKEKQLLVLNEMVEQALNILNSKQNINEFGKLLHESWRLKRSLSPSVSNSFIDDIYLKALSAGAIGGKIIGAGGGGFILLFIPSSHQTKVKKIFNKLIHVPFKFEHEGSQIIFFDQQEDYNFKKTLIFLKTKKY
;
A
#
# COMPACT_ATOMS: atom_id res chain seq x y z
N PHE A 1 -14.27 6.87 -15.05
CA PHE A 1 -13.50 7.20 -13.83
C PHE A 1 -14.07 8.45 -13.19
N THR A 2 -14.41 8.39 -11.92
CA THR A 2 -14.77 9.57 -11.13
C THR A 2 -13.74 9.72 -10.03
N ILE A 3 -13.03 10.86 -9.99
CA ILE A 3 -12.12 11.20 -8.91
C ILE A 3 -12.83 12.20 -8.00
N LYS A 4 -12.98 11.84 -6.73
CA LYS A 4 -13.51 12.73 -5.71
C LYS A 4 -12.36 13.18 -4.81
N PRO A 5 -12.04 14.47 -4.70
CA PRO A 5 -11.00 14.94 -3.78
C PRO A 5 -11.44 14.68 -2.34
N VAL A 6 -10.52 14.20 -1.53
CA VAL A 6 -10.74 14.03 -0.09
C VAL A 6 -10.26 15.29 0.61
N THR A 7 -11.21 16.11 1.06
CA THR A 7 -10.92 17.39 1.73
C THR A 7 -10.84 17.16 3.24
N ILE A 8 -9.65 16.95 3.76
CA ILE A 8 -9.37 16.79 5.20
C ILE A 8 -8.36 17.83 5.66
N SER A 9 -8.37 18.16 6.96
CA SER A 9 -7.43 19.16 7.50
C SER A 9 -5.99 18.67 7.40
N ARG A 10 -5.04 19.60 7.22
CA ARG A 10 -3.60 19.30 7.21
C ARG A 10 -3.15 18.54 8.46
N LYS A 11 -3.67 18.95 9.63
CA LYS A 11 -3.41 18.25 10.89
C LYS A 11 -3.83 16.77 10.84
N ARG A 12 -4.97 16.48 10.18
CA ARG A 12 -5.46 15.10 10.06
C ARG A 12 -4.63 14.27 9.10
N ILE A 13 -4.13 14.90 8.04
CA ILE A 13 -3.17 14.27 7.10
C ILE A 13 -1.88 13.93 7.85
N GLU A 14 -1.31 14.88 8.58
CA GLU A 14 -0.10 14.68 9.36
C GLU A 14 -0.28 13.61 10.45
N ASP A 15 -1.44 13.58 11.10
CA ASP A 15 -1.78 12.55 12.08
C ASP A 15 -1.82 11.16 11.43
N LEU A 16 -2.44 11.02 10.26
CA LEU A 16 -2.43 9.77 9.51
C LEU A 16 -1.01 9.37 9.08
N GLU A 17 -0.25 10.29 8.48
CA GLU A 17 1.14 10.03 8.05
C GLU A 17 2.02 9.56 9.21
N ASN A 18 1.86 10.17 10.37
CA ASN A 18 2.64 9.85 11.57
C ASN A 18 2.32 8.46 12.13
N HIS A 19 1.22 7.85 11.73
CA HIS A 19 0.85 6.48 12.10
C HIS A 19 1.20 5.43 11.04
N LEU A 20 1.59 5.86 9.84
CA LEU A 20 1.87 4.95 8.74
C LEU A 20 3.37 4.64 8.61
N MET A 21 3.68 3.37 8.45
CA MET A 21 5.03 2.90 8.13
C MET A 21 4.98 1.96 6.93
N LEU A 22 5.87 2.18 5.97
CA LEU A 22 5.97 1.38 4.75
C LEU A 22 7.27 0.56 4.77
N PHE A 23 7.16 -0.75 4.55
CA PHE A 23 8.31 -1.65 4.46
C PHE A 23 8.29 -2.42 3.14
N TYR A 24 9.45 -2.54 2.50
CA TYR A 24 9.62 -3.42 1.37
C TYR A 24 9.86 -4.85 1.84
N THR A 25 9.06 -5.80 1.33
CA THR A 25 9.11 -7.21 1.75
C THR A 25 10.28 -8.00 1.14
N GLY A 26 10.98 -7.43 0.16
CA GLY A 26 12.01 -8.16 -0.62
C GLY A 26 11.44 -9.05 -1.71
N ILE A 27 10.12 -9.18 -1.83
CA ILE A 27 9.48 -10.04 -2.84
C ILE A 27 9.00 -9.17 -4.00
N ALA A 28 9.59 -9.34 -5.19
CA ALA A 28 9.10 -8.75 -6.43
C ALA A 28 8.09 -9.71 -7.08
N ARG A 29 6.91 -9.18 -7.44
CA ARG A 29 5.87 -9.93 -8.17
C ARG A 29 5.19 -9.06 -9.21
N THR A 30 4.74 -9.69 -10.29
CA THR A 30 3.95 -9.03 -11.31
C THR A 30 2.49 -8.95 -10.85
N SER A 31 1.93 -7.74 -10.81
CA SER A 31 0.56 -7.50 -10.34
C SER A 31 -0.49 -8.29 -11.13
N SER A 32 -0.26 -8.48 -12.44
CA SER A 32 -1.15 -9.24 -13.31
C SER A 32 -1.28 -10.71 -12.92
N ASP A 33 -0.23 -11.34 -12.39
CA ASP A 33 -0.25 -12.75 -12.02
C ASP A 33 -1.13 -13.00 -10.79
N VAL A 34 -1.08 -12.10 -9.81
CA VAL A 34 -1.96 -12.16 -8.65
C VAL A 34 -3.40 -11.82 -9.04
N ALA A 35 -3.62 -10.77 -9.84
CA ALA A 35 -4.95 -10.36 -10.27
C ALA A 35 -5.69 -11.46 -11.04
N LYS A 36 -5.02 -12.15 -11.97
CA LYS A 36 -5.60 -13.28 -12.73
C LYS A 36 -6.22 -14.34 -11.82
N THR A 37 -5.70 -14.55 -10.62
CA THR A 37 -6.18 -15.62 -9.71
C THR A 37 -7.57 -15.38 -9.15
N PHE A 38 -8.05 -14.13 -9.14
CA PHE A 38 -9.39 -13.80 -8.64
C PHE A 38 -10.30 -13.11 -9.66
N VAL A 39 -9.75 -12.51 -10.75
CA VAL A 39 -10.56 -11.86 -11.80
C VAL A 39 -11.55 -12.83 -12.42
N THR A 40 -11.14 -14.07 -12.69
CA THR A 40 -12.01 -15.12 -13.23
C THR A 40 -13.11 -15.58 -12.25
N LYS A 41 -12.99 -15.21 -10.96
CA LYS A 41 -13.91 -15.59 -9.90
C LYS A 41 -14.62 -14.38 -9.27
N ILE A 42 -14.64 -13.23 -9.95
CA ILE A 42 -15.22 -11.98 -9.41
C ILE A 42 -16.68 -12.18 -8.97
N ALA A 43 -17.50 -12.85 -9.79
CA ALA A 43 -18.89 -13.11 -9.43
C ALA A 43 -19.07 -13.89 -8.11
N GLN A 44 -18.13 -14.78 -7.79
CA GLN A 44 -18.13 -15.52 -6.52
C GLN A 44 -17.63 -14.69 -5.33
N LYS A 45 -17.01 -13.53 -5.59
CA LYS A 45 -16.41 -12.62 -4.61
C LYS A 45 -17.16 -11.29 -4.47
N GLU A 46 -18.30 -11.18 -5.10
CA GLU A 46 -19.11 -9.94 -5.12
C GLU A 46 -19.37 -9.39 -3.73
N LYS A 47 -19.81 -10.25 -2.78
CA LYS A 47 -20.07 -9.84 -1.39
C LYS A 47 -18.85 -9.21 -0.73
N GLN A 48 -17.68 -9.83 -0.89
CA GLN A 48 -16.42 -9.31 -0.32
C GLN A 48 -16.02 -7.97 -0.97
N LEU A 49 -16.24 -7.82 -2.28
CA LEU A 49 -15.95 -6.58 -3.00
C LEU A 49 -16.89 -5.45 -2.59
N LEU A 50 -18.18 -5.73 -2.37
CA LEU A 50 -19.15 -4.76 -1.86
C LEU A 50 -18.74 -4.27 -0.46
N VAL A 51 -18.39 -5.18 0.46
CA VAL A 51 -17.91 -4.79 1.80
C VAL A 51 -16.63 -3.95 1.72
N LEU A 52 -15.68 -4.29 0.82
CA LEU A 52 -14.48 -3.48 0.61
C LEU A 52 -14.82 -2.07 0.10
N ASN A 53 -15.85 -1.94 -0.73
CA ASN A 53 -16.34 -0.65 -1.21
C ASN A 53 -16.97 0.17 -0.08
N GLU A 54 -17.79 -0.44 0.78
CA GLU A 54 -18.35 0.21 1.96
C GLU A 54 -17.27 0.70 2.94
N MET A 55 -16.18 -0.05 3.07
CA MET A 55 -15.04 0.35 3.90
C MET A 55 -14.36 1.65 3.40
N VAL A 56 -14.50 2.02 2.13
CA VAL A 56 -14.01 3.31 1.60
C VAL A 56 -14.79 4.46 2.23
N GLU A 57 -16.11 4.37 2.28
CA GLU A 57 -16.95 5.39 2.90
C GLU A 57 -16.69 5.48 4.41
N GLN A 58 -16.49 4.34 5.08
CA GLN A 58 -16.10 4.32 6.50
C GLN A 58 -14.75 5.01 6.72
N ALA A 59 -13.77 4.77 5.86
CA ALA A 59 -12.46 5.42 5.92
C ALA A 59 -12.58 6.95 5.76
N LEU A 60 -13.40 7.41 4.79
CA LEU A 60 -13.68 8.83 4.58
C LEU A 60 -14.34 9.45 5.82
N ASN A 61 -15.31 8.77 6.43
CA ASN A 61 -15.98 9.23 7.64
C ASN A 61 -15.01 9.35 8.82
N ILE A 62 -14.11 8.37 9.02
CA ILE A 62 -13.08 8.43 10.07
C ILE A 62 -12.14 9.61 9.83
N LEU A 63 -11.69 9.82 8.59
CA LEU A 63 -10.77 10.90 8.26
C LEU A 63 -11.38 12.28 8.38
N ASN A 64 -12.67 12.43 8.06
CA ASN A 64 -13.40 13.72 8.13
C ASN A 64 -13.97 14.03 9.52
N SER A 65 -13.92 13.10 10.45
CA SER A 65 -14.49 13.26 11.78
C SER A 65 -13.40 13.56 12.84
N LYS A 66 -13.88 13.79 14.08
CA LYS A 66 -12.99 13.90 15.27
C LYS A 66 -12.70 12.54 15.92
N GLN A 67 -13.07 11.44 15.29
CA GLN A 67 -12.79 10.11 15.82
C GLN A 67 -11.28 9.88 15.99
N ASN A 68 -10.94 8.98 16.92
CA ASN A 68 -9.55 8.56 17.09
C ASN A 68 -9.03 7.97 15.79
N ILE A 69 -7.84 8.41 15.36
CA ILE A 69 -7.22 7.93 14.11
C ILE A 69 -6.94 6.42 14.15
N ASN A 70 -6.86 5.83 15.33
CA ASN A 70 -6.69 4.38 15.49
C ASN A 70 -7.85 3.57 14.89
N GLU A 71 -9.05 4.16 14.74
CA GLU A 71 -10.17 3.50 14.05
C GLU A 71 -9.86 3.24 12.58
N PHE A 72 -9.08 4.13 11.94
CA PHE A 72 -8.57 3.88 10.59
C PHE A 72 -7.63 2.67 10.55
N GLY A 73 -6.77 2.51 11.56
CA GLY A 73 -5.90 1.33 11.70
C GLY A 73 -6.69 0.02 11.84
N LYS A 74 -7.77 0.03 12.64
CA LYS A 74 -8.66 -1.13 12.79
C LYS A 74 -9.37 -1.46 11.47
N LEU A 75 -9.89 -0.44 10.78
CA LEU A 75 -10.54 -0.61 9.48
C LEU A 75 -9.54 -1.18 8.44
N LEU A 76 -8.28 -0.72 8.48
CA LEU A 76 -7.23 -1.24 7.61
C LEU A 76 -6.95 -2.72 7.89
N HIS A 77 -6.98 -3.15 9.17
CA HIS A 77 -6.87 -4.56 9.57
C HIS A 77 -7.99 -5.41 8.97
N GLU A 78 -9.25 -4.99 9.12
CA GLU A 78 -10.40 -5.71 8.58
C GLU A 78 -10.37 -5.75 7.05
N SER A 79 -10.00 -4.64 6.40
CA SER A 79 -9.80 -4.57 4.95
C SER A 79 -8.75 -5.59 4.47
N TRP A 80 -7.66 -5.75 5.23
CA TRP A 80 -6.63 -6.73 4.91
C TRP A 80 -7.13 -8.18 5.06
N ARG A 81 -7.83 -8.49 6.15
CA ARG A 81 -8.44 -9.81 6.34
C ARG A 81 -9.38 -10.17 5.19
N LEU A 82 -10.23 -9.22 4.79
CA LEU A 82 -11.17 -9.42 3.70
C LEU A 82 -10.44 -9.56 2.35
N LYS A 83 -9.42 -8.74 2.09
CA LYS A 83 -8.61 -8.83 0.86
C LYS A 83 -7.92 -10.19 0.74
N ARG A 84 -7.38 -10.74 1.83
CA ARG A 84 -6.77 -12.07 1.86
C ARG A 84 -7.76 -13.18 1.48
N SER A 85 -9.04 -13.03 1.82
CA SER A 85 -10.08 -14.02 1.47
C SER A 85 -10.45 -14.04 -0.02
N LEU A 86 -9.99 -13.05 -0.81
CA LEU A 86 -10.26 -13.02 -2.25
C LEU A 86 -9.49 -14.11 -3.01
N SER A 87 -8.24 -14.37 -2.64
CA SER A 87 -7.42 -15.41 -3.25
C SER A 87 -6.23 -15.80 -2.36
N PRO A 88 -5.83 -17.08 -2.37
CA PRO A 88 -4.61 -17.54 -1.68
C PRO A 88 -3.33 -16.81 -2.15
N SER A 89 -3.32 -16.29 -3.38
CA SER A 89 -2.17 -15.57 -3.94
C SER A 89 -1.99 -14.15 -3.41
N VAL A 90 -2.96 -13.62 -2.65
CA VAL A 90 -2.90 -12.27 -2.07
C VAL A 90 -1.89 -12.20 -0.92
N SER A 91 -1.67 -13.31 -0.20
CA SER A 91 -0.68 -13.41 0.87
C SER A 91 0.11 -14.72 0.74
N ASN A 92 1.14 -14.85 1.54
CA ASN A 92 1.91 -16.08 1.73
C ASN A 92 2.44 -16.12 3.17
N SER A 93 3.02 -17.27 3.57
CA SER A 93 3.50 -17.47 4.95
C SER A 93 4.50 -16.41 5.43
N PHE A 94 5.37 -15.93 4.56
CA PHE A 94 6.33 -14.88 4.90
C PHE A 94 5.64 -13.52 5.19
N ILE A 95 4.69 -13.13 4.35
CA ILE A 95 3.89 -11.91 4.55
C ILE A 95 3.05 -12.02 5.82
N ASP A 96 2.45 -13.19 6.05
CA ASP A 96 1.63 -13.46 7.23
C ASP A 96 2.47 -13.37 8.51
N ASP A 97 3.70 -13.89 8.49
CA ASP A 97 4.65 -13.82 9.61
C ASP A 97 5.05 -12.36 9.91
N ILE A 98 5.39 -11.56 8.86
CA ILE A 98 5.66 -10.12 9.02
C ILE A 98 4.44 -9.43 9.65
N TYR A 99 3.25 -9.71 9.15
CA TYR A 99 2.03 -9.06 9.63
C TYR A 99 1.73 -9.40 11.09
N LEU A 100 1.83 -10.67 11.48
CA LEU A 100 1.62 -11.12 12.86
C LEU A 100 2.67 -10.53 13.81
N LYS A 101 3.93 -10.46 13.40
CA LYS A 101 5.00 -9.79 14.15
C LYS A 101 4.72 -8.31 14.34
N ALA A 102 4.18 -7.62 13.31
CA ALA A 102 3.80 -6.22 13.40
C ALA A 102 2.68 -6.02 14.45
N LEU A 103 1.62 -6.83 14.41
CA LEU A 103 0.54 -6.78 15.40
C LEU A 103 1.05 -7.01 16.82
N SER A 104 1.89 -8.03 17.03
CA SER A 104 2.50 -8.34 18.33
C SER A 104 3.43 -7.23 18.84
N ALA A 105 3.95 -6.41 17.93
CA ALA A 105 4.79 -5.27 18.23
C ALA A 105 4.01 -3.98 18.53
N GLY A 106 2.68 -3.97 18.32
CA GLY A 106 1.79 -2.86 18.59
C GLY A 106 1.22 -2.16 17.35
N ALA A 107 1.36 -2.75 16.15
CA ALA A 107 0.60 -2.29 15.00
C ALA A 107 -0.90 -2.57 15.21
N ILE A 108 -1.75 -1.63 14.82
CA ILE A 108 -3.22 -1.77 14.90
C ILE A 108 -3.76 -2.47 13.65
N GLY A 109 -3.10 -2.24 12.52
CA GLY A 109 -3.49 -2.85 11.25
C GLY A 109 -2.46 -2.61 10.17
N GLY A 110 -2.78 -3.02 8.96
CA GLY A 110 -1.92 -2.87 7.79
C GLY A 110 -2.38 -3.74 6.64
N LYS A 111 -1.72 -3.60 5.50
CA LYS A 111 -2.00 -4.41 4.30
C LYS A 111 -0.82 -4.40 3.32
N ILE A 112 -0.75 -5.40 2.47
CA ILE A 112 0.10 -5.33 1.28
C ILE A 112 -0.51 -4.34 0.29
N ILE A 113 0.32 -3.44 -0.22
CA ILE A 113 -0.06 -2.45 -1.24
C ILE A 113 -0.08 -3.14 -2.62
N GLY A 114 -1.03 -2.72 -3.47
CA GLY A 114 -1.21 -3.29 -4.81
C GLY A 114 -1.96 -4.62 -4.82
N ALA A 115 -1.65 -5.51 -5.75
CA ALA A 115 -2.38 -6.76 -5.95
C ALA A 115 -2.23 -7.77 -4.79
N GLY A 116 -1.09 -7.80 -4.14
CA GLY A 116 -0.75 -8.74 -3.08
C GLY A 116 0.45 -9.62 -3.44
N GLY A 117 0.74 -10.60 -2.58
CA GLY A 117 1.79 -11.60 -2.81
C GLY A 117 3.23 -11.13 -2.61
N GLY A 118 3.47 -9.82 -2.43
CA GLY A 118 4.80 -9.22 -2.25
C GLY A 118 4.76 -7.70 -2.39
N GLY A 119 5.91 -7.10 -2.66
CA GLY A 119 6.07 -5.65 -2.79
C GLY A 119 6.17 -4.96 -1.43
N PHE A 120 5.29 -4.02 -1.14
CA PHE A 120 5.33 -3.21 0.07
C PHE A 120 4.19 -3.56 1.02
N ILE A 121 4.51 -3.62 2.30
CA ILE A 121 3.53 -3.70 3.38
C ILE A 121 3.39 -2.34 4.04
N LEU A 122 2.18 -1.81 4.09
CA LEU A 122 1.81 -0.61 4.83
C LEU A 122 1.25 -1.03 6.18
N LEU A 123 1.81 -0.51 7.26
CA LEU A 123 1.41 -0.79 8.64
C LEU A 123 0.93 0.50 9.30
N PHE A 124 -0.16 0.41 10.04
CA PHE A 124 -0.66 1.47 10.90
C PHE A 124 -0.17 1.23 12.34
N ILE A 125 0.71 2.09 12.80
CA ILE A 125 1.46 1.90 14.05
C ILE A 125 1.46 3.19 14.86
N PRO A 126 0.89 3.20 16.08
CA PRO A 126 1.02 4.35 16.98
C PRO A 126 2.49 4.71 17.21
N SER A 127 2.78 6.01 17.29
CA SER A 127 4.15 6.54 17.40
C SER A 127 4.96 5.89 18.53
N SER A 128 4.31 5.55 19.65
CA SER A 128 4.93 4.87 20.80
C SER A 128 5.49 3.47 20.48
N HIS A 129 5.00 2.82 19.44
CA HIS A 129 5.40 1.45 19.05
C HIS A 129 6.35 1.41 17.84
N GLN A 130 6.53 2.52 17.11
CA GLN A 130 7.29 2.55 15.87
C GLN A 130 8.76 2.15 16.04
N THR A 131 9.40 2.60 17.10
CA THR A 131 10.80 2.23 17.40
C THR A 131 10.95 0.72 17.61
N LYS A 132 9.99 0.09 18.31
CA LYS A 132 9.96 -1.37 18.52
C LYS A 132 9.81 -2.10 17.19
N VAL A 133 8.89 -1.65 16.34
CA VAL A 133 8.65 -2.26 15.01
C VAL A 133 9.88 -2.13 14.12
N LYS A 134 10.53 -0.96 14.07
CA LYS A 134 11.79 -0.76 13.32
C LYS A 134 12.90 -1.72 13.77
N LYS A 135 13.02 -1.98 15.06
CA LYS A 135 14.00 -2.94 15.59
C LYS A 135 13.69 -4.37 15.16
N ILE A 136 12.42 -4.78 15.19
CA ILE A 136 11.99 -6.12 14.77
C ILE A 136 12.21 -6.32 13.27
N PHE A 137 11.93 -5.28 12.47
CA PHE A 137 12.05 -5.32 11.01
C PHE A 137 13.36 -4.73 10.48
N ASN A 138 14.44 -4.81 11.26
CA ASN A 138 15.75 -4.28 10.87
C ASN A 138 16.33 -4.90 9.57
N LYS A 139 15.83 -6.06 9.15
CA LYS A 139 16.19 -6.71 7.88
C LYS A 139 15.30 -6.30 6.70
N LEU A 140 14.21 -5.58 6.95
CA LEU A 140 13.35 -5.03 5.91
C LEU A 140 13.73 -3.58 5.62
N ILE A 141 13.59 -3.16 4.39
CA ILE A 141 13.83 -1.76 4.02
C ILE A 141 12.61 -0.93 4.45
N HIS A 142 12.80 -0.05 5.44
CA HIS A 142 11.81 0.97 5.79
C HIS A 142 11.87 2.09 4.76
N VAL A 143 10.74 2.41 4.13
CA VAL A 143 10.61 3.45 3.12
C VAL A 143 9.84 4.62 3.71
N PRO A 144 10.51 5.75 4.05
CA PRO A 144 9.81 6.95 4.45
C PRO A 144 9.04 7.53 3.26
N PHE A 145 7.83 8.02 3.50
CA PHE A 145 7.01 8.64 2.47
C PHE A 145 6.13 9.76 3.05
N LYS A 146 5.60 10.58 2.16
CA LYS A 146 4.59 11.59 2.43
C LYS A 146 3.51 11.49 1.37
N PHE A 147 2.30 11.97 1.70
CA PHE A 147 1.26 12.09 0.70
C PHE A 147 1.59 13.23 -0.27
N GLU A 148 1.36 12.96 -1.55
CA GLU A 148 1.55 13.92 -2.63
C GLU A 148 0.20 14.36 -3.18
N HIS A 149 0.05 15.65 -3.45
CA HIS A 149 -1.21 16.26 -3.88
C HIS A 149 -1.21 16.70 -5.35
N GLU A 150 -0.02 16.89 -5.93
CA GLU A 150 0.09 17.48 -7.27
C GLU A 150 0.17 16.41 -8.38
N GLY A 151 0.34 15.13 -7.99
CA GLY A 151 0.44 14.02 -8.94
C GLY A 151 1.73 14.04 -9.76
N SER A 152 1.68 13.60 -11.01
CA SER A 152 2.85 13.52 -11.86
C SER A 152 3.28 14.92 -12.33
N GLN A 153 4.55 15.24 -12.12
CA GLN A 153 5.15 16.52 -12.54
C GLN A 153 6.35 16.28 -13.44
N ILE A 154 6.59 17.21 -14.37
CA ILE A 154 7.84 17.26 -15.15
C ILE A 154 8.88 17.91 -14.26
N ILE A 155 9.82 17.11 -13.73
CA ILE A 155 10.91 17.59 -12.87
C ILE A 155 12.17 17.93 -13.67
N PHE A 156 12.27 17.43 -14.90
CA PHE A 156 13.34 17.75 -15.83
C PHE A 156 12.81 17.63 -17.27
N PHE A 157 13.12 18.58 -18.10
CA PHE A 157 12.83 18.58 -19.53
C PHE A 157 13.95 19.30 -20.27
N ASP A 158 14.65 18.61 -21.17
CA ASP A 158 15.61 19.20 -22.08
C ASP A 158 15.04 19.23 -23.50
N GLN A 159 14.85 20.42 -24.06
CA GLN A 159 14.31 20.60 -25.42
C GLN A 159 15.26 20.14 -26.51
N GLN A 160 16.55 20.01 -26.22
CA GLN A 160 17.58 19.61 -27.20
C GLN A 160 17.76 18.08 -27.25
N GLU A 161 17.24 17.34 -26.27
CA GLU A 161 17.32 15.89 -26.22
C GLU A 161 16.11 15.22 -26.91
N ASP A 162 16.40 14.33 -27.86
CA ASP A 162 15.37 13.49 -28.48
C ASP A 162 15.06 12.29 -27.60
N TYR A 163 14.02 12.39 -26.79
CA TYR A 163 13.52 11.34 -25.90
C TYR A 163 12.79 10.21 -26.65
N ASN A 164 13.17 9.92 -27.90
CA ASN A 164 12.55 8.86 -28.69
C ASN A 164 12.98 7.49 -28.17
N PHE A 165 12.13 6.88 -27.34
CA PHE A 165 12.36 5.59 -26.63
C PHE A 165 12.86 4.44 -27.52
N LYS A 166 12.60 4.49 -28.83
CA LYS A 166 13.08 3.47 -29.77
C LYS A 166 14.60 3.44 -29.91
N LYS A 167 15.27 4.60 -29.79
CA LYS A 167 16.76 4.67 -29.87
C LYS A 167 17.42 4.23 -28.57
N THR A 168 16.85 4.53 -27.43
CA THR A 168 17.42 4.18 -26.11
C THR A 168 17.41 2.67 -25.85
N LEU A 169 16.42 1.93 -26.36
CA LEU A 169 16.38 0.46 -26.24
C LEU A 169 17.46 -0.24 -27.06
N ILE A 170 17.96 0.38 -28.15
CA ILE A 170 19.06 -0.17 -28.94
C ILE A 170 20.39 -0.03 -28.16
N PHE A 171 20.58 1.06 -27.45
CA PHE A 171 21.81 1.31 -26.66
C PHE A 171 21.97 0.35 -25.47
N LEU A 172 20.86 -0.06 -24.84
CA LEU A 172 20.88 -1.01 -23.74
C LEU A 172 21.09 -2.47 -24.19
N LYS A 173 20.76 -2.80 -25.46
CA LYS A 173 21.01 -4.13 -26.03
C LYS A 173 22.43 -4.36 -26.53
N THR A 174 23.23 -3.30 -26.74
CA THR A 174 24.60 -3.40 -27.26
C THR A 174 25.68 -3.42 -26.17
N LYS A 175 25.34 -3.19 -24.89
CA LYS A 175 26.26 -3.39 -23.77
C LYS A 175 26.00 -4.75 -23.10
N LYS A 176 26.28 -5.84 -23.81
CA LYS A 176 26.62 -7.14 -23.19
C LYS A 176 28.13 -7.20 -23.08
N TYR A 177 28.63 -7.08 -21.85
CA TYR A 177 29.90 -7.60 -21.43
C TYR A 177 29.67 -8.82 -20.56
#